data_871b03f1050ca2f9255bf4f7d1e2da7c
#
_entry.id   871b03f1050ca2f9255bf4f7d1e2da7c
#
_cell.length_a   1.000
_cell.length_b   1.000
_cell.length_c   1.000
_cell.angle_alpha   90.00
_cell.angle_beta   90.00
_cell.angle_gamma   90.00
#
_symmetry.space_group_name_H-M   'P 1'
#
loop_
_entity.id
_entity.type
_entity.pdbx_description
1 polymer ?
#
loop_
_entity_poly.entity_id
_entity_poly.type
_entity_poly.pdbx_seq_one_letter_code
_entity_poly.pdbx_strand_id
1 'polypeptide(L)'
;HFFGRGNGIILAIIYWFTIFPVVLIYGVSITNTVDSFIVNQLGGPEISRYILAPLCVGLMTLALAFGNAIMLKIAQFVVYPLIVALAAVSLYLIPQWDLGSFLEAGDHSAGGVLKAIILILPVLVFSFSFVAAISQFSLGMEKEYGADHHAQSDKVIRNSAILLTIFTMFFVWSCALAMGADGMQAVSYTHSPSPRDS
;
A
#
# COMPACT_ATOMS: atom_id res chain seq x y z
N HIS A 1 -0.45 -30.49 5.70
CA HIS A 1 -0.41 -31.74 4.90
C HIS A 1 -1.68 -32.02 4.07
N PHE A 2 -2.57 -31.02 3.89
CA PHE A 2 -3.85 -31.19 3.19
C PHE A 2 -3.71 -31.47 1.68
N PHE A 3 -2.65 -31.05 1.03
CA PHE A 3 -2.54 -31.09 -0.44
C PHE A 3 -1.55 -32.12 -1.00
N GLY A 4 -0.90 -32.91 -0.17
CA GLY A 4 0.15 -33.82 -0.61
C GLY A 4 1.43 -33.08 -1.08
N ARG A 5 2.57 -33.79 -1.18
CA ARG A 5 3.89 -33.18 -1.47
C ARG A 5 3.97 -32.52 -2.85
N GLY A 6 3.36 -33.14 -3.88
CA GLY A 6 3.39 -32.61 -5.26
C GLY A 6 2.58 -31.34 -5.42
N ASN A 7 1.33 -31.35 -4.94
CA ASN A 7 0.45 -30.17 -5.01
C ASN A 7 0.96 -29.02 -4.13
N GLY A 8 1.62 -29.33 -3.00
CA GLY A 8 2.26 -28.32 -2.17
C GLY A 8 3.38 -27.57 -2.87
N ILE A 9 4.19 -28.25 -3.69
CA ILE A 9 5.25 -27.61 -4.50
C ILE A 9 4.64 -26.69 -5.57
N ILE A 10 3.61 -27.15 -6.27
CA ILE A 10 2.91 -26.34 -7.28
C ILE A 10 2.33 -25.07 -6.65
N LEU A 11 1.65 -25.17 -5.51
CA LEU A 11 1.12 -24.03 -4.78
C LEU A 11 2.23 -23.06 -4.33
N ALA A 12 3.36 -23.58 -3.86
CA ALA A 12 4.50 -22.75 -3.48
C ALA A 12 5.08 -21.96 -4.66
N ILE A 13 5.18 -22.59 -5.84
CA ILE A 13 5.63 -21.95 -7.06
C ILE A 13 4.64 -20.86 -7.50
N ILE A 14 3.35 -21.16 -7.53
CA ILE A 14 2.31 -20.17 -7.87
C ILE A 14 2.36 -18.99 -6.91
N TYR A 15 2.48 -19.25 -5.62
CA TYR A 15 2.59 -18.22 -4.59
C TYR A 15 3.85 -17.37 -4.76
N TRP A 16 4.98 -17.98 -5.09
CA TRP A 16 6.22 -17.27 -5.39
C TRP A 16 6.06 -16.34 -6.60
N PHE A 17 5.45 -16.82 -7.70
CA PHE A 17 5.16 -16.01 -8.87
C PHE A 17 4.19 -14.85 -8.58
N THR A 18 3.28 -15.02 -7.63
CA THR A 18 2.35 -13.97 -7.23
C THR A 18 3.04 -12.89 -6.39
N ILE A 19 3.97 -13.26 -5.51
CA ILE A 19 4.69 -12.32 -4.66
C ILE A 19 5.78 -11.57 -5.42
N PHE A 20 6.43 -12.19 -6.39
CA PHE A 20 7.57 -11.60 -7.11
C PHE A 20 7.25 -10.21 -7.73
N PRO A 21 6.16 -10.03 -8.52
CA PRO A 21 5.81 -8.71 -9.05
C PRO A 21 5.53 -7.67 -7.96
N VAL A 22 4.94 -8.11 -6.85
CA VAL A 22 4.64 -7.23 -5.70
C VAL A 22 5.92 -6.67 -5.09
N VAL A 23 6.89 -7.55 -4.82
CA VAL A 23 8.20 -7.15 -4.28
C VAL A 23 8.93 -6.21 -5.24
N LEU A 24 8.82 -6.48 -6.54
CA LEU A 24 9.44 -5.66 -7.58
C LEU A 24 8.83 -4.25 -7.61
N ILE A 25 7.49 -4.13 -7.56
CA ILE A 25 6.78 -2.85 -7.50
C ILE A 25 7.20 -2.07 -6.26
N TYR A 26 7.26 -2.70 -5.10
CA TYR A 26 7.71 -2.03 -3.87
C TYR A 26 9.18 -1.60 -3.96
N GLY A 27 10.06 -2.41 -4.52
CA GLY A 27 11.46 -2.06 -4.75
C GLY A 27 11.62 -0.82 -5.63
N VAL A 28 10.87 -0.75 -6.73
CA VAL A 28 10.86 0.43 -7.63
C VAL A 28 10.28 1.65 -6.91
N SER A 29 9.18 1.50 -6.20
CA SER A 29 8.52 2.60 -5.48
C SER A 29 9.42 3.21 -4.42
N ILE A 30 10.09 2.38 -3.62
CA ILE A 30 11.04 2.85 -2.60
C ILE A 30 12.22 3.58 -3.24
N THR A 31 12.79 3.02 -4.31
CA THR A 31 13.89 3.65 -5.03
C THR A 31 13.50 5.03 -5.55
N ASN A 32 12.32 5.16 -6.18
CA ASN A 32 11.81 6.43 -6.68
C ASN A 32 11.54 7.43 -5.54
N THR A 33 10.99 6.96 -4.41
CA THR A 33 10.71 7.81 -3.24
C THR A 33 12.01 8.34 -2.63
N VAL A 34 13.02 7.50 -2.48
CA VAL A 34 14.33 7.90 -1.92
C VAL A 34 15.05 8.86 -2.86
N ASP A 35 15.02 8.61 -4.17
CA ASP A 35 15.59 9.49 -5.17
C ASP A 35 14.92 10.86 -5.15
N SER A 36 13.60 10.90 -5.17
CA SER A 36 12.81 12.13 -5.07
C SER A 36 13.09 12.89 -3.76
N PHE A 37 13.27 12.19 -2.65
CA PHE A 37 13.61 12.79 -1.37
C PHE A 37 15.00 13.44 -1.40
N ILE A 38 16.00 12.76 -1.97
CA ILE A 38 17.37 13.26 -2.08
C ILE A 38 17.40 14.51 -2.98
N VAL A 39 16.76 14.46 -4.13
CA VAL A 39 16.78 15.56 -5.10
C VAL A 39 15.95 16.75 -4.63
N ASN A 40 14.70 16.51 -4.19
CA ASN A 40 13.74 17.59 -3.93
C ASN A 40 13.79 18.12 -2.49
N GLN A 41 14.18 17.31 -1.50
CA GLN A 41 14.18 17.72 -0.10
C GLN A 41 15.60 18.07 0.39
N LEU A 42 16.61 17.32 -0.03
CA LEU A 42 17.99 17.53 0.38
C LEU A 42 18.80 18.37 -0.63
N GLY A 43 18.25 18.64 -1.82
CA GLY A 43 18.96 19.36 -2.88
C GLY A 43 20.21 18.61 -3.39
N GLY A 44 20.24 17.28 -3.22
CA GLY A 44 21.34 16.43 -3.65
C GLY A 44 21.29 16.15 -5.16
N PRO A 45 22.38 15.61 -5.73
CA PRO A 45 22.43 15.18 -7.12
C PRO A 45 21.54 13.95 -7.34
N GLU A 46 21.05 13.78 -8.57
CA GLU A 46 20.39 12.56 -9.00
C GLU A 46 21.36 11.37 -8.89
N ILE A 47 20.95 10.34 -8.16
CA ILE A 47 21.76 9.11 -7.99
C ILE A 47 21.31 8.10 -9.03
N SER A 48 22.27 7.49 -9.72
CA SER A 48 21.97 6.45 -10.68
C SER A 48 21.14 5.32 -10.05
N ARG A 49 20.02 4.97 -10.70
CA ARG A 49 19.12 3.87 -10.27
C ARG A 49 19.84 2.55 -10.08
N TYR A 50 20.90 2.29 -10.85
CA TYR A 50 21.72 1.07 -10.75
C TYR A 50 22.46 0.96 -9.41
N ILE A 51 22.70 2.08 -8.73
CA ILE A 51 23.32 2.13 -7.40
C ILE A 51 22.25 2.21 -6.32
N LEU A 52 21.25 3.07 -6.51
CA LEU A 52 20.23 3.35 -5.50
C LEU A 52 19.30 2.14 -5.26
N ALA A 53 18.88 1.44 -6.31
CA ALA A 53 17.99 0.29 -6.17
C ALA A 53 18.63 -0.88 -5.39
N PRO A 54 19.85 -1.35 -5.70
CA PRO A 54 20.51 -2.38 -4.89
C PRO A 54 20.77 -1.93 -3.46
N LEU A 55 21.09 -0.66 -3.25
CA LEU A 55 21.30 -0.09 -1.91
C LEU A 55 20.00 -0.16 -1.08
N CYS A 56 18.88 0.31 -1.63
CA CYS A 56 17.59 0.28 -0.95
C CYS A 56 17.13 -1.15 -0.63
N VAL A 57 17.21 -2.05 -1.61
CA VAL A 57 16.85 -3.46 -1.44
C VAL A 57 17.80 -4.15 -0.46
N GLY A 58 19.10 -3.86 -0.53
CA GLY A 58 20.10 -4.37 0.39
C GLY A 58 19.87 -3.94 1.84
N LEU A 59 19.56 -2.66 2.06
CA LEU A 59 19.20 -2.15 3.39
C LEU A 59 17.94 -2.80 3.95
N MET A 60 16.93 -3.02 3.12
CA MET A 60 15.71 -3.73 3.53
C MET A 60 16.00 -5.20 3.88
N THR A 61 16.80 -5.87 3.07
CA THR A 61 17.19 -7.25 3.33
C THR A 61 18.04 -7.35 4.61
N LEU A 62 18.91 -6.38 4.85
CA LEU A 62 19.69 -6.29 6.07
C LEU A 62 18.78 -6.07 7.30
N ALA A 63 17.77 -5.19 7.20
CA ALA A 63 16.80 -4.98 8.26
C ALA A 63 16.03 -6.27 8.61
N LEU A 64 15.68 -7.07 7.60
CA LEU A 64 15.07 -8.40 7.81
C LEU A 64 16.01 -9.37 8.54
N ALA A 65 17.31 -9.30 8.29
CA ALA A 65 18.31 -10.17 8.93
C ALA A 65 18.45 -9.91 10.44
N PHE A 66 18.12 -8.70 10.91
CA PHE A 66 18.13 -8.38 12.35
C PHE A 66 16.96 -8.98 13.14
N GLY A 67 16.01 -9.62 12.48
CA GLY A 67 14.91 -10.37 13.10
C GLY A 67 13.61 -9.60 13.24
N ASN A 68 12.53 -10.36 13.43
CA ASN A 68 11.15 -9.86 13.41
C ASN A 68 10.87 -8.76 14.46
N ALA A 69 11.50 -8.82 15.63
CA ALA A 69 11.28 -7.84 16.69
C ALA A 69 11.75 -6.42 16.32
N ILE A 70 12.89 -6.32 15.64
CA ILE A 70 13.43 -5.04 15.16
C ILE A 70 12.59 -4.52 14.01
N MET A 71 12.21 -5.39 13.08
CA MET A 71 11.30 -5.04 11.97
C MET A 71 9.98 -4.46 12.48
N LEU A 72 9.38 -5.07 13.50
CA LEU A 72 8.13 -4.56 14.08
C LEU A 72 8.31 -3.18 14.71
N LYS A 73 9.41 -2.94 15.42
CA LYS A 73 9.71 -1.62 15.99
C LYS A 73 9.92 -0.55 14.93
N ILE A 74 10.66 -0.87 13.87
CA ILE A 74 10.86 0.05 12.74
C ILE A 74 9.52 0.34 12.07
N ALA A 75 8.71 -0.68 11.79
CA ALA A 75 7.39 -0.53 11.20
C ALA A 75 6.49 0.37 12.07
N GLN A 76 6.43 0.15 13.38
CA GLN A 76 5.68 1.00 14.30
C GLN A 76 6.15 2.46 14.26
N PHE A 77 7.47 2.68 14.30
CA PHE A 77 8.04 4.03 14.26
C PHE A 77 7.69 4.78 12.97
N VAL A 78 7.59 4.09 11.84
CA VAL A 78 7.22 4.68 10.54
C VAL A 78 5.71 4.84 10.40
N VAL A 79 4.92 3.87 10.87
CA VAL A 79 3.46 3.86 10.69
C VAL A 79 2.78 4.94 11.53
N TYR A 80 3.20 5.20 12.76
CA TYR A 80 2.57 6.23 13.60
C TYR A 80 2.65 7.64 12.99
N PRO A 81 3.84 8.16 12.60
CA PRO A 81 3.90 9.46 11.94
C PRO A 81 3.17 9.49 10.61
N LEU A 82 3.14 8.37 9.86
CA LEU A 82 2.37 8.27 8.61
C LEU A 82 0.86 8.44 8.86
N ILE A 83 0.30 7.74 9.86
CA ILE A 83 -1.11 7.87 10.22
C ILE A 83 -1.43 9.31 10.63
N VAL A 84 -0.57 9.93 11.45
CA VAL A 84 -0.75 11.32 11.88
C VAL A 84 -0.69 12.28 10.68
N ALA A 85 0.26 12.10 9.78
CA ALA A 85 0.40 12.92 8.57
C ALA A 85 -0.82 12.79 7.65
N LEU A 86 -1.28 11.56 7.39
CA LEU A 86 -2.46 11.32 6.55
C LEU A 86 -3.73 11.89 7.21
N ALA A 87 -3.88 11.75 8.53
CA ALA A 87 -4.99 12.37 9.27
C ALA A 87 -4.93 13.90 9.18
N ALA A 88 -3.77 14.50 9.37
CA ALA A 88 -3.59 15.94 9.28
C ALA A 88 -3.92 16.46 7.88
N VAL A 89 -3.45 15.78 6.82
CA VAL A 89 -3.81 16.13 5.43
C VAL A 89 -5.30 15.99 5.19
N SER A 90 -5.91 14.90 5.63
CA SER A 90 -7.36 14.69 5.48
C SER A 90 -8.18 15.80 6.15
N LEU A 91 -7.79 16.20 7.36
CA LEU A 91 -8.45 17.29 8.09
C LEU A 91 -8.21 18.65 7.44
N TYR A 92 -6.99 18.88 6.93
CA TYR A 92 -6.65 20.13 6.21
C TYR A 92 -7.45 20.29 4.92
N LEU A 93 -7.82 19.20 4.26
CA LEU A 93 -8.60 19.21 3.02
C LEU A 93 -10.10 19.45 3.24
N ILE A 94 -10.64 19.26 4.46
CA ILE A 94 -12.08 19.42 4.73
C ILE A 94 -12.64 20.79 4.28
N PRO A 95 -11.98 21.94 4.54
CA PRO A 95 -12.48 23.24 4.08
C PRO A 95 -12.49 23.41 2.56
N GLN A 96 -11.76 22.56 1.82
CA GLN A 96 -11.64 22.61 0.36
C GLN A 96 -12.58 21.61 -0.34
N TRP A 97 -13.46 20.95 0.38
CA TRP A 97 -14.41 19.99 -0.18
C TRP A 97 -15.43 20.70 -1.08
N ASP A 98 -15.47 20.30 -2.33
CA ASP A 98 -16.44 20.74 -3.33
C ASP A 98 -17.24 19.55 -3.84
N LEU A 99 -18.41 19.36 -3.25
CA LEU A 99 -19.35 18.32 -3.65
C LEU A 99 -19.94 18.58 -5.05
N GLY A 100 -20.05 19.86 -5.47
CA GLY A 100 -20.59 20.21 -6.77
C GLY A 100 -19.71 19.69 -7.90
N SER A 101 -18.44 20.06 -7.87
CA SER A 101 -17.46 19.61 -8.85
C SER A 101 -17.27 18.09 -8.86
N PHE A 102 -17.37 17.45 -7.69
CA PHE A 102 -17.27 16.00 -7.60
C PHE A 102 -18.45 15.28 -8.26
N LEU A 103 -19.68 15.78 -8.09
CA LEU A 103 -20.89 15.20 -8.69
C LEU A 103 -20.96 15.43 -10.20
N GLU A 104 -20.40 16.51 -10.71
CA GLU A 104 -20.37 16.79 -12.15
C GLU A 104 -19.29 15.99 -12.90
N ALA A 105 -18.30 15.48 -12.18
CA ALA A 105 -17.09 14.89 -12.72
C ALA A 105 -17.22 13.47 -13.28
N GLY A 106 -18.29 12.76 -13.00
CA GLY A 106 -18.42 11.33 -13.28
C GLY A 106 -19.33 11.01 -14.47
N ASP A 107 -18.99 9.96 -15.20
CA ASP A 107 -19.97 9.28 -16.07
C ASP A 107 -20.93 8.50 -15.17
N HIS A 108 -22.09 9.10 -14.88
CA HIS A 108 -23.15 8.53 -14.05
C HIS A 108 -23.98 7.47 -14.77
N SER A 109 -23.61 7.10 -16.02
CA SER A 109 -24.25 5.99 -16.69
C SER A 109 -23.96 4.67 -15.97
N ALA A 110 -24.91 3.75 -15.92
CA ALA A 110 -24.71 2.44 -15.33
C ALA A 110 -23.50 1.69 -15.94
N GLY A 111 -23.25 1.90 -17.23
CA GLY A 111 -22.09 1.35 -17.93
C GLY A 111 -20.77 1.96 -17.48
N GLY A 112 -20.71 3.28 -17.27
CA GLY A 112 -19.53 3.99 -16.76
C GLY A 112 -19.16 3.55 -15.35
N VAL A 113 -20.13 3.47 -14.47
CA VAL A 113 -19.94 2.99 -13.09
C VAL A 113 -19.44 1.54 -13.06
N LEU A 114 -20.04 0.64 -13.84
CA LEU A 114 -19.61 -0.75 -13.92
C LEU A 114 -18.18 -0.88 -14.43
N LYS A 115 -17.82 -0.12 -15.49
CA LYS A 115 -16.46 -0.07 -16.01
C LYS A 115 -15.46 0.42 -14.96
N ALA A 116 -15.80 1.47 -14.22
CA ALA A 116 -14.94 1.99 -13.15
C ALA A 116 -14.73 0.94 -12.03
N ILE A 117 -15.78 0.25 -11.61
CA ILE A 117 -15.69 -0.83 -10.61
C ILE A 117 -14.77 -1.94 -11.10
N ILE A 118 -14.91 -2.41 -12.34
CA ILE A 118 -14.07 -3.47 -12.91
C ILE A 118 -12.60 -3.04 -12.98
N LEU A 119 -12.31 -1.79 -13.33
CA LEU A 119 -10.95 -1.26 -13.39
C LEU A 119 -10.29 -1.11 -12.01
N ILE A 120 -11.07 -0.74 -11.00
CA ILE A 120 -10.57 -0.54 -9.62
C ILE A 120 -10.42 -1.87 -8.86
N LEU A 121 -11.20 -2.89 -9.22
CA LEU A 121 -11.24 -4.17 -8.50
C LEU A 121 -9.87 -4.83 -8.33
N PRO A 122 -8.98 -4.93 -9.34
CA PRO A 122 -7.64 -5.49 -9.15
C PRO A 122 -6.80 -4.69 -8.15
N VAL A 123 -6.92 -3.36 -8.17
CA VAL A 123 -6.19 -2.48 -7.24
C VAL A 123 -6.70 -2.66 -5.81
N LEU A 124 -8.02 -2.78 -5.63
CA LEU A 124 -8.63 -3.07 -4.33
C LEU A 124 -8.16 -4.42 -3.78
N VAL A 125 -8.23 -5.47 -4.61
CA VAL A 125 -7.77 -6.81 -4.20
C VAL A 125 -6.31 -6.79 -3.79
N PHE A 126 -5.46 -6.09 -4.54
CA PHE A 126 -4.06 -5.92 -4.21
C PHE A 126 -3.85 -5.15 -2.90
N SER A 127 -4.55 -4.03 -2.72
CA SER A 127 -4.43 -3.15 -1.55
C SER A 127 -4.88 -3.82 -0.25
N PHE A 128 -5.88 -4.71 -0.32
CA PHE A 128 -6.40 -5.45 0.83
C PHE A 128 -5.82 -6.87 0.97
N SER A 129 -4.76 -7.21 0.23
CA SER A 129 -4.10 -8.51 0.33
C SER A 129 -3.07 -8.52 1.46
N PHE A 130 -3.52 -8.80 2.69
CA PHE A 130 -2.68 -8.84 3.90
C PHE A 130 -2.21 -10.23 4.29
N VAL A 131 -2.35 -11.24 3.45
CA VAL A 131 -2.11 -12.64 3.81
C VAL A 131 -0.73 -12.86 4.44
N ALA A 132 0.32 -12.26 3.88
CA ALA A 132 1.67 -12.39 4.41
C ALA A 132 1.81 -11.74 5.81
N ALA A 133 1.24 -10.56 6.00
CA ALA A 133 1.28 -9.84 7.27
C ALA A 133 0.47 -10.57 8.36
N ILE A 134 -0.73 -11.05 8.03
CA ILE A 134 -1.60 -11.81 8.95
C ILE A 134 -0.91 -13.13 9.38
N SER A 135 -0.25 -13.83 8.45
CA SER A 135 0.46 -15.06 8.77
C SER A 135 1.58 -14.84 9.77
N GLN A 136 2.39 -13.79 9.59
CA GLN A 136 3.46 -13.44 10.51
C GLN A 136 2.92 -12.98 11.88
N PHE A 137 1.84 -12.20 11.87
CA PHE A 137 1.15 -11.78 13.08
C PHE A 137 0.60 -12.97 13.87
N SER A 138 -0.08 -13.90 13.21
CA SER A 138 -0.64 -15.11 13.84
C SER A 138 0.44 -15.95 14.50
N LEU A 139 1.59 -16.16 13.83
CA LEU A 139 2.74 -16.87 14.40
C LEU A 139 3.34 -16.14 15.61
N GLY A 140 3.34 -14.81 15.61
CA GLY A 140 3.76 -14.01 16.76
C GLY A 140 2.82 -14.19 17.94
N MET A 141 1.52 -14.13 17.70
CA MET A 141 0.48 -14.29 18.74
C MET A 141 0.48 -15.70 19.35
N GLU A 142 0.71 -16.73 18.54
CA GLU A 142 0.85 -18.12 19.02
C GLU A 142 1.99 -18.25 20.02
N LYS A 143 3.13 -17.58 19.78
CA LYS A 143 4.27 -17.58 20.69
C LYS A 143 4.00 -16.86 22.01
N GLU A 144 3.18 -15.80 21.97
CA GLU A 144 2.94 -14.94 23.12
C GLU A 144 1.78 -15.42 23.99
N TYR A 145 0.69 -15.90 23.39
CA TYR A 145 -0.57 -16.25 24.07
C TYR A 145 -0.88 -17.77 24.08
N GLY A 146 -0.08 -18.61 23.44
CA GLY A 146 -0.26 -20.06 23.44
C GLY A 146 -1.63 -20.49 22.87
N ALA A 147 -2.39 -21.27 23.63
CA ALA A 147 -3.66 -21.83 23.20
C ALA A 147 -4.78 -20.79 22.97
N ASP A 148 -4.72 -19.65 23.67
CA ASP A 148 -5.73 -18.60 23.59
C ASP A 148 -5.46 -17.57 22.47
N HIS A 149 -4.42 -17.79 21.66
CA HIS A 149 -4.01 -16.85 20.60
C HIS A 149 -5.10 -16.58 19.56
N HIS A 150 -5.97 -17.54 19.25
CA HIS A 150 -7.02 -17.39 18.24
C HIS A 150 -8.00 -16.26 18.57
N ALA A 151 -8.56 -16.27 19.79
CA ALA A 151 -9.53 -15.27 20.21
C ALA A 151 -8.94 -13.85 20.27
N GLN A 152 -7.67 -13.73 20.71
CA GLN A 152 -6.96 -12.47 20.77
C GLN A 152 -6.60 -11.98 19.36
N SER A 153 -6.10 -12.87 18.51
CA SER A 153 -5.76 -12.55 17.11
C SER A 153 -6.98 -12.07 16.32
N ASP A 154 -8.11 -12.75 16.42
CA ASP A 154 -9.34 -12.38 15.73
C ASP A 154 -9.82 -10.99 16.13
N LYS A 155 -9.77 -10.68 17.43
CA LYS A 155 -10.15 -9.37 17.95
C LYS A 155 -9.24 -8.26 17.41
N VAL A 156 -7.93 -8.47 17.42
CA VAL A 156 -6.96 -7.48 16.93
C VAL A 156 -7.10 -7.31 15.42
N ILE A 157 -7.17 -8.39 14.65
CA ILE A 157 -7.31 -8.34 13.19
C ILE A 157 -8.59 -7.62 12.80
N ARG A 158 -9.73 -7.95 13.42
CA ARG A 158 -11.01 -7.32 13.14
C ARG A 158 -11.00 -5.83 13.45
N ASN A 159 -10.50 -5.43 14.63
CA ASN A 159 -10.43 -4.03 15.01
C ASN A 159 -9.49 -3.24 14.10
N SER A 160 -8.35 -3.81 13.75
CA SER A 160 -7.39 -3.20 12.82
C SER A 160 -7.97 -3.05 11.40
N ALA A 161 -8.71 -4.06 10.93
CA ALA A 161 -9.37 -4.00 9.61
C ALA A 161 -10.45 -2.90 9.58
N ILE A 162 -11.27 -2.80 10.62
CA ILE A 162 -12.30 -1.75 10.74
C ILE A 162 -11.64 -0.37 10.76
N LEU A 163 -10.63 -0.18 11.63
CA LEU A 163 -9.91 1.09 11.75
C LEU A 163 -9.26 1.50 10.42
N LEU A 164 -8.57 0.55 9.78
CA LEU A 164 -7.93 0.78 8.48
C LEU A 164 -8.95 1.18 7.41
N THR A 165 -10.08 0.47 7.35
CA THR A 165 -11.13 0.76 6.35
C THR A 165 -11.71 2.15 6.56
N ILE A 166 -12.07 2.51 7.80
CA ILE A 166 -12.61 3.83 8.11
C ILE A 166 -11.60 4.92 7.76
N PHE A 167 -10.35 4.73 8.15
CA PHE A 167 -9.29 5.70 7.93
C PHE A 167 -8.97 5.89 6.43
N THR A 168 -8.86 4.78 5.70
CA THR A 168 -8.61 4.81 4.24
C THR A 168 -9.78 5.47 3.51
N MET A 169 -11.01 5.12 3.86
CA MET A 169 -12.20 5.74 3.28
C MET A 169 -12.22 7.24 3.55
N PHE A 170 -11.97 7.67 4.78
CA PHE A 170 -11.92 9.08 5.14
C PHE A 170 -10.85 9.83 4.34
N PHE A 171 -9.65 9.28 4.22
CA PHE A 171 -8.56 9.87 3.44
C PHE A 171 -8.91 9.96 1.95
N VAL A 172 -9.39 8.87 1.35
CA VAL A 172 -9.78 8.83 -0.07
C VAL A 172 -10.90 9.83 -0.37
N TRP A 173 -11.92 9.89 0.47
CA TRP A 173 -13.00 10.87 0.32
C TRP A 173 -12.49 12.30 0.46
N SER A 174 -11.64 12.58 1.44
CA SER A 174 -11.06 13.92 1.60
C SER A 174 -10.27 14.35 0.38
N CYS A 175 -9.45 13.46 -0.17
CA CYS A 175 -8.69 13.75 -1.39
C CYS A 175 -9.61 13.93 -2.61
N ALA A 176 -10.58 13.03 -2.80
CA ALA A 176 -11.49 13.07 -3.94
C ALA A 176 -12.35 14.33 -3.96
N LEU A 177 -12.88 14.75 -2.79
CA LEU A 177 -13.70 15.94 -2.66
C LEU A 177 -12.90 17.25 -2.79
N ALA A 178 -11.63 17.25 -2.33
CA ALA A 178 -10.80 18.45 -2.39
C ALA A 178 -10.14 18.65 -3.76
N MET A 179 -9.81 17.58 -4.47
CA MET A 179 -9.16 17.67 -5.79
C MET A 179 -10.14 17.90 -6.93
N GLY A 180 -11.41 17.51 -6.78
CA GLY A 180 -12.40 17.56 -7.84
C GLY A 180 -12.01 16.69 -9.05
N ALA A 181 -12.76 16.85 -10.16
CA ALA A 181 -12.51 16.13 -11.40
C ALA A 181 -11.18 16.45 -12.06
N ASP A 182 -10.86 17.72 -12.13
CA ASP A 182 -9.68 18.23 -12.84
C ASP A 182 -8.39 17.81 -12.15
N GLY A 183 -8.37 17.84 -10.82
CA GLY A 183 -7.21 17.40 -10.04
C GLY A 183 -6.96 15.89 -10.15
N MET A 184 -8.02 15.08 -10.17
CA MET A 184 -7.90 13.63 -10.34
C MET A 184 -7.43 13.25 -11.75
N GLN A 185 -7.85 13.98 -12.79
CA GLN A 185 -7.35 13.80 -14.15
C GLN A 185 -5.87 14.18 -14.26
N ALA A 186 -5.44 15.29 -13.68
CA ALA A 186 -4.05 15.71 -13.68
C ALA A 186 -3.12 14.65 -13.06
N VAL A 187 -3.52 14.01 -11.97
CA VAL A 187 -2.77 12.91 -11.36
C VAL A 187 -2.72 11.67 -12.27
N SER A 188 -3.80 11.38 -12.97
CA SER A 188 -3.85 10.27 -13.92
C SER A 188 -2.89 10.46 -15.09
N TYR A 189 -2.77 11.67 -15.62
CA TYR A 189 -1.85 11.99 -16.73
C TYR A 189 -0.38 11.95 -16.32
N THR A 190 -0.02 12.26 -15.09
CA THR A 190 1.37 12.18 -14.61
C THR A 190 1.89 10.75 -14.50
N HIS A 191 1.00 9.77 -14.44
CA HIS A 191 1.36 8.34 -14.38
C HIS A 191 1.23 7.62 -15.73
N SER A 192 0.71 8.27 -16.75
CA SER A 192 0.66 7.71 -18.11
C SER A 192 1.91 8.14 -18.89
N PRO A 193 2.63 7.22 -19.55
CA PRO A 193 3.75 7.59 -20.40
C PRO A 193 3.25 8.54 -21.50
N SER A 194 3.96 9.65 -21.66
CA SER A 194 3.66 10.63 -22.70
C SER A 194 3.70 9.97 -24.07
N PRO A 195 2.72 10.24 -24.98
CA PRO A 195 2.77 9.75 -26.36
C PRO A 195 3.97 10.26 -27.18
N ARG A 196 4.82 11.08 -26.60
CA ARG A 196 6.00 11.66 -27.26
C ARG A 196 7.28 10.82 -27.07
N ASP A 197 7.22 9.75 -26.27
CA ASP A 197 8.38 8.90 -25.97
C ASP A 197 8.32 7.54 -26.73
N SER A 198 7.49 7.44 -27.78
CA SER A 198 7.41 6.32 -28.70
C SER A 198 7.99 6.66 -30.05
#